data_a4d21bd01f39018926d79d145c750c49
#
_entry.id   a4d21bd01f39018926d79d145c750c49
#
_cell.length_a   1.000
_cell.length_b   1.000
_cell.length_c   1.000
_cell.angle_alpha   90.00
_cell.angle_beta   90.00
_cell.angle_gamma   90.00
#
_symmetry.space_group_name_H-M   'P 1'
#
loop_
_entity.id
_entity.type
_entity.pdbx_description
1 polymer ?
#
loop_
_entity_poly.entity_id
_entity_poly.type
_entity_poly.pdbx_seq_one_letter_code
_entity_poly.pdbx_strand_id
1 'polypeptide(L)'
;MGDITKEQVVAWVDDCIANSGHDLIPDFRNLWPYSIVMSGKTKSDYKYAADNNLKWIGENGDNNETMFAIKCSTAAQGNNYDRRNTVNLHFGFRGNQDLLPFGSGWGKGPVNSKFYNEWPNNDLRKRGSVLDVSDATHEGEGSTSKYKWGQAYQWNETGYWSKKYMPVNVYDDKGNIVSYSSILWNMPNDPQFNSTQDIVLIRFADLLLMGAELGGSKAQEYMDRVRKRVDLPSVPATLENIKNERKYELAFEGIRWLDVLRWGDAESTVNGMNGITLKNNSQNATYKIKFRPETGGFLPIPEAEITLSNGVLTQTPGWNTNDAMLQPGE
;
A
#
# COMPACT_ATOMS: atom_id res chain seq x y z
N MET A 1 -8.19 -11.35 35.37
CA MET A 1 -8.78 -11.66 34.04
C MET A 1 -8.33 -13.07 33.72
N GLY A 2 -9.24 -13.98 33.33
CA GLY A 2 -8.84 -15.32 32.86
C GLY A 2 -8.01 -15.21 31.58
N ASP A 3 -7.10 -16.15 31.36
CA ASP A 3 -6.30 -16.18 30.13
C ASP A 3 -7.21 -16.46 28.92
N ILE A 4 -7.05 -15.67 27.89
CA ILE A 4 -7.78 -15.84 26.61
C ILE A 4 -7.18 -17.06 25.92
N THR A 5 -8.01 -18.06 25.57
CA THR A 5 -7.55 -19.27 24.88
C THR A 5 -7.60 -19.07 23.35
N LYS A 6 -6.81 -19.87 22.62
CA LYS A 6 -6.83 -19.89 21.16
C LYS A 6 -8.21 -20.20 20.60
N GLU A 7 -8.93 -21.12 21.22
CA GLU A 7 -10.27 -21.53 20.82
C GLU A 7 -11.28 -20.39 20.95
N GLN A 8 -11.16 -19.57 21.99
CA GLN A 8 -11.98 -18.37 22.14
C GLN A 8 -11.70 -17.35 21.02
N VAL A 9 -10.43 -17.13 20.68
CA VAL A 9 -10.05 -16.22 19.58
C VAL A 9 -10.57 -16.73 18.24
N VAL A 10 -10.44 -18.04 17.96
CA VAL A 10 -11.02 -18.66 16.75
C VAL A 10 -12.53 -18.43 16.71
N ALA A 11 -13.24 -18.65 17.79
CA ALA A 11 -14.69 -18.48 17.84
C ALA A 11 -15.10 -17.00 17.58
N TRP A 12 -14.37 -16.05 18.13
CA TRP A 12 -14.64 -14.62 17.90
C TRP A 12 -14.36 -14.19 16.46
N VAL A 13 -13.28 -14.70 15.86
CA VAL A 13 -12.96 -14.43 14.45
C VAL A 13 -14.00 -15.06 13.53
N ASP A 14 -14.39 -16.32 13.80
CA ASP A 14 -15.44 -17.02 13.05
C ASP A 14 -16.78 -16.29 13.12
N ASP A 15 -17.15 -15.80 14.31
CA ASP A 15 -18.36 -15.00 14.52
C ASP A 15 -18.31 -13.68 13.76
N CYS A 16 -17.19 -12.97 13.86
CA CYS A 16 -16.99 -11.71 13.13
C CYS A 16 -17.08 -11.91 11.61
N ILE A 17 -16.43 -12.95 11.08
CA ILE A 17 -16.49 -13.28 9.64
C ILE A 17 -17.93 -13.62 9.20
N ALA A 18 -18.69 -14.30 10.05
CA ALA A 18 -20.04 -14.74 9.71
C ALA A 18 -21.08 -13.62 9.84
N ASN A 19 -20.94 -12.72 10.80
CA ASN A 19 -22.03 -11.87 11.28
C ASN A 19 -21.74 -10.36 11.21
N SER A 20 -20.53 -9.91 10.83
CA SER A 20 -20.20 -8.49 10.76
C SER A 20 -20.87 -7.72 9.62
N GLY A 21 -21.39 -8.42 8.61
CA GLY A 21 -21.91 -7.81 7.38
C GLY A 21 -20.80 -7.37 6.40
N HIS A 22 -19.52 -7.59 6.74
CA HIS A 22 -18.40 -7.37 5.84
C HIS A 22 -18.20 -8.53 4.88
N ASP A 23 -17.70 -8.23 3.68
CA ASP A 23 -17.29 -9.26 2.70
C ASP A 23 -16.21 -8.72 1.77
N LEU A 24 -15.59 -9.61 1.01
CA LEU A 24 -14.63 -9.26 -0.03
C LEU A 24 -15.33 -8.52 -1.17
N ILE A 25 -14.72 -7.44 -1.61
CA ILE A 25 -15.12 -6.80 -2.87
C ILE A 25 -14.80 -7.75 -4.03
N PRO A 26 -15.76 -8.00 -4.95
CA PRO A 26 -15.61 -9.02 -5.98
C PRO A 26 -14.36 -8.84 -6.87
N ASP A 27 -14.03 -7.61 -7.23
CA ASP A 27 -12.77 -7.32 -7.93
C ASP A 27 -11.83 -6.54 -7.02
N PHE A 28 -10.72 -7.19 -6.63
CA PHE A 28 -9.66 -6.59 -5.82
C PHE A 28 -9.20 -5.21 -6.30
N ARG A 29 -9.19 -5.00 -7.62
CA ARG A 29 -8.70 -3.78 -8.24
C ARG A 29 -9.63 -2.58 -7.99
N ASN A 30 -10.90 -2.83 -7.71
CA ASN A 30 -11.89 -1.80 -7.41
C ASN A 30 -11.75 -1.17 -6.01
N LEU A 31 -10.87 -1.71 -5.19
CA LEU A 31 -10.53 -1.12 -3.88
C LEU A 31 -9.72 0.19 -4.00
N TRP A 32 -9.09 0.45 -5.15
CA TRP A 32 -8.07 1.50 -5.26
C TRP A 32 -8.48 2.62 -6.21
N PRO A 33 -8.14 3.90 -5.89
CA PRO A 33 -8.61 5.06 -6.67
C PRO A 33 -8.20 5.06 -8.14
N TYR A 34 -7.12 4.38 -8.54
CA TYR A 34 -6.74 4.31 -9.95
C TYR A 34 -7.82 3.62 -10.82
N SER A 35 -8.70 2.87 -10.21
CA SER A 35 -9.83 2.22 -10.88
C SER A 35 -11.01 3.18 -11.14
N ILE A 36 -10.85 4.49 -10.86
CA ILE A 36 -11.79 5.52 -11.29
C ILE A 36 -11.89 5.47 -12.80
N VAL A 37 -12.90 4.79 -13.27
CA VAL A 37 -13.24 4.74 -14.69
C VAL A 37 -14.33 5.75 -14.96
N MET A 38 -14.21 6.33 -16.13
CA MET A 38 -15.09 7.28 -16.72
C MET A 38 -16.57 6.94 -16.62
N SER A 39 -17.27 7.53 -15.66
CA SER A 39 -18.70 7.65 -15.73
C SER A 39 -19.08 9.11 -15.45
N GLY A 40 -19.56 9.78 -16.48
CA GLY A 40 -20.14 11.10 -16.35
C GLY A 40 -19.16 12.25 -16.12
N LYS A 41 -18.66 12.46 -14.91
CA LYS A 41 -17.85 13.62 -14.55
C LYS A 41 -16.34 13.38 -14.53
N THR A 42 -15.90 12.14 -14.40
CA THR A 42 -14.46 11.81 -14.29
C THR A 42 -14.01 11.08 -15.54
N LYS A 43 -12.94 11.59 -16.16
CA LYS A 43 -12.26 10.90 -17.25
C LYS A 43 -10.86 10.52 -16.79
N SER A 44 -10.54 9.25 -16.95
CA SER A 44 -9.20 8.74 -16.81
C SER A 44 -8.87 7.97 -18.08
N ASP A 45 -7.78 8.30 -18.73
CA ASP A 45 -7.31 7.57 -19.91
C ASP A 45 -6.53 6.30 -19.54
N TYR A 46 -6.69 5.81 -18.32
CA TYR A 46 -5.99 4.62 -17.87
C TYR A 46 -6.56 3.37 -18.55
N LYS A 47 -5.94 3.01 -19.66
CA LYS A 47 -6.37 1.88 -20.51
C LYS A 47 -6.54 0.57 -19.72
N TYR A 48 -5.66 0.27 -18.77
CA TYR A 48 -5.78 -0.90 -17.92
C TYR A 48 -7.10 -0.95 -17.15
N ALA A 49 -7.53 0.17 -16.59
CA ALA A 49 -8.78 0.24 -15.87
C ALA A 49 -9.98 0.17 -16.83
N ALA A 50 -9.89 0.84 -17.97
CA ALA A 50 -10.95 0.83 -18.99
C ALA A 50 -11.17 -0.56 -19.61
N ASP A 51 -10.11 -1.23 -20.04
CA ASP A 51 -10.17 -2.56 -20.65
C ASP A 51 -10.73 -3.63 -19.70
N ASN A 52 -10.57 -3.43 -18.39
CA ASN A 52 -11.07 -4.34 -17.38
C ASN A 52 -12.38 -3.90 -16.74
N ASN A 53 -13.01 -2.83 -17.23
CA ASN A 53 -14.24 -2.26 -16.68
C ASN A 53 -14.18 -2.00 -15.18
N LEU A 54 -13.02 -1.54 -14.69
CA LEU A 54 -12.82 -1.29 -13.27
C LEU A 54 -13.68 -0.11 -12.81
N LYS A 55 -14.13 -0.17 -11.56
CA LYS A 55 -14.93 0.88 -10.92
C LYS A 55 -14.44 1.02 -9.48
N TRP A 56 -13.85 2.14 -9.17
CA TRP A 56 -13.53 2.41 -7.77
C TRP A 56 -14.80 2.46 -6.93
N ILE A 57 -14.85 1.66 -5.88
CA ILE A 57 -16.00 1.59 -4.99
C ILE A 57 -16.13 2.87 -4.17
N GLY A 58 -15.00 3.59 -4.00
CA GLY A 58 -14.99 4.86 -3.30
C GLY A 58 -15.15 4.73 -1.80
N GLU A 59 -15.30 5.89 -1.17
CA GLU A 59 -15.38 6.04 0.28
C GLU A 59 -16.83 6.14 0.77
N ASN A 60 -17.80 6.10 -0.13
CA ASN A 60 -19.18 6.48 0.13
C ASN A 60 -20.10 5.32 0.55
N GLY A 61 -19.58 4.37 1.32
CA GLY A 61 -20.42 3.40 2.02
C GLY A 61 -20.60 2.05 1.36
N ASP A 62 -20.20 1.87 0.12
CA ASP A 62 -20.35 0.59 -0.59
C ASP A 62 -19.13 -0.34 -0.43
N ASN A 63 -18.10 0.12 0.29
CA ASN A 63 -16.90 -0.68 0.53
C ASN A 63 -17.06 -1.55 1.78
N ASN A 64 -17.77 -2.65 1.62
CA ASN A 64 -17.98 -3.63 2.69
C ASN A 64 -16.69 -4.38 3.08
N GLU A 65 -15.61 -4.23 2.36
CA GLU A 65 -14.34 -4.87 2.72
C GLU A 65 -13.57 -4.07 3.77
N THR A 66 -13.74 -2.76 3.85
CA THR A 66 -13.10 -1.93 4.87
C THR A 66 -13.77 -2.12 6.22
N MET A 67 -13.05 -2.67 7.18
CA MET A 67 -13.53 -2.90 8.55
C MET A 67 -13.10 -1.78 9.50
N PHE A 68 -11.85 -1.32 9.39
CA PHE A 68 -11.32 -0.24 10.19
C PHE A 68 -10.37 0.62 9.38
N ALA A 69 -10.62 1.94 9.37
CA ALA A 69 -9.81 2.90 8.63
C ALA A 69 -9.74 4.24 9.34
N ILE A 70 -8.65 4.94 9.11
CA ILE A 70 -8.56 6.38 9.39
C ILE A 70 -9.29 7.07 8.25
N LYS A 71 -10.41 7.70 8.58
CA LYS A 71 -11.24 8.41 7.60
C LYS A 71 -10.62 9.73 7.22
N CYS A 72 -10.46 9.94 5.92
CA CYS A 72 -10.06 11.20 5.36
C CYS A 72 -11.27 11.97 4.84
N SER A 73 -11.25 13.29 4.93
CA SER A 73 -12.46 14.10 4.70
C SER A 73 -12.17 15.32 3.83
N THR A 74 -13.19 15.68 3.02
CA THR A 74 -13.24 16.93 2.26
C THR A 74 -13.62 18.15 3.12
N ALA A 75 -14.03 17.95 4.36
CA ALA A 75 -14.57 19.01 5.24
C ALA A 75 -13.52 20.03 5.72
N ALA A 76 -12.26 19.89 5.32
CA ALA A 76 -11.22 20.85 5.64
C ALA A 76 -11.39 22.13 4.83
N GLN A 77 -11.64 23.26 5.51
CA GLN A 77 -11.60 24.57 4.90
C GLN A 77 -10.18 25.17 5.06
N GLY A 78 -9.71 25.85 4.02
CA GLY A 78 -8.39 26.50 4.03
C GLY A 78 -7.23 25.51 3.90
N ASN A 79 -6.04 25.92 4.40
CA ASN A 79 -4.80 25.13 4.36
C ASN A 79 -4.75 24.00 5.41
N ASN A 80 -5.90 23.56 5.92
CA ASN A 80 -5.95 22.54 6.95
C ASN A 80 -5.82 21.14 6.30
N TYR A 81 -4.59 20.68 6.13
CA TYR A 81 -4.26 19.37 5.55
C TYR A 81 -4.50 18.20 6.50
N ASP A 82 -4.84 18.48 7.76
CA ASP A 82 -4.92 17.48 8.84
C ASP A 82 -6.02 16.44 8.66
N ARG A 83 -6.95 16.65 7.74
CA ARG A 83 -8.09 15.75 7.49
C ARG A 83 -7.99 14.99 6.17
N ARG A 84 -6.89 15.16 5.44
CA ARG A 84 -6.67 14.57 4.12
C ARG A 84 -5.64 13.45 4.22
N ASN A 85 -5.65 12.55 3.24
CA ASN A 85 -4.64 11.53 3.18
C ASN A 85 -3.33 12.09 2.61
N THR A 86 -2.41 12.45 3.49
CA THR A 86 -1.06 12.90 3.11
C THR A 86 -0.11 11.73 2.78
N VAL A 87 -0.50 10.49 3.08
CA VAL A 87 0.27 9.29 2.72
C VAL A 87 0.47 9.21 1.21
N ASN A 88 -0.54 9.56 0.42
CA ASN A 88 -0.46 9.56 -1.03
C ASN A 88 0.64 10.47 -1.56
N LEU A 89 0.90 11.60 -0.90
CA LEU A 89 1.97 12.52 -1.25
C LEU A 89 3.36 11.84 -1.22
N HIS A 90 3.56 10.92 -0.29
CA HIS A 90 4.83 10.20 -0.19
C HIS A 90 5.04 9.21 -1.34
N PHE A 91 3.97 8.62 -1.88
CA PHE A 91 4.04 7.53 -2.85
C PHE A 91 3.97 7.96 -4.31
N GLY A 92 3.54 9.19 -4.62
CA GLY A 92 3.55 9.73 -5.97
C GLY A 92 4.95 9.91 -6.54
N PHE A 93 5.05 9.99 -7.85
CA PHE A 93 6.31 10.28 -8.55
C PHE A 93 6.89 11.62 -8.13
N ARG A 94 8.20 11.72 -8.10
CA ARG A 94 8.87 12.99 -7.86
C ARG A 94 8.88 13.85 -9.14
N GLY A 95 8.53 15.13 -9.01
CA GLY A 95 8.44 16.07 -10.15
C GLY A 95 7.14 15.92 -10.95
N ASN A 96 6.99 16.78 -11.96
CA ASN A 96 5.82 16.77 -12.85
C ASN A 96 5.99 15.71 -13.93
N GLN A 97 5.78 14.47 -13.58
CA GLN A 97 5.78 13.36 -14.51
C GLN A 97 4.32 13.03 -14.85
N ASP A 98 3.95 13.24 -16.10
CA ASP A 98 2.59 12.92 -16.56
C ASP A 98 2.52 11.44 -16.93
N LEU A 99 2.08 10.64 -15.98
CA LEU A 99 1.76 9.22 -16.17
C LEU A 99 0.34 8.97 -15.66
N LEU A 100 -0.63 9.57 -16.34
CA LEU A 100 -2.03 9.47 -15.95
C LEU A 100 -2.51 8.02 -15.84
N PRO A 101 -3.32 7.73 -14.83
CA PRO A 101 -3.94 8.63 -13.85
C PRO A 101 -3.06 8.96 -12.64
N PHE A 102 -1.81 8.54 -12.61
CA PHE A 102 -0.94 8.68 -11.45
C PHE A 102 -0.33 10.09 -11.36
N GLY A 103 -0.38 10.65 -10.16
CA GLY A 103 0.00 12.03 -9.89
C GLY A 103 1.36 12.19 -9.21
N SER A 104 1.77 13.43 -9.09
CA SER A 104 3.04 13.82 -8.46
C SER A 104 3.04 13.62 -6.95
N GLY A 105 4.23 13.36 -6.40
CA GLY A 105 4.48 13.24 -4.97
C GLY A 105 5.97 13.34 -4.64
N TRP A 106 6.38 12.74 -3.53
CA TRP A 106 7.76 12.83 -3.04
C TRP A 106 8.64 11.63 -3.45
N GLY A 107 8.10 10.67 -4.18
CA GLY A 107 8.86 9.56 -4.75
C GLY A 107 9.41 8.57 -3.72
N LYS A 108 8.68 8.32 -2.63
CA LYS A 108 9.12 7.41 -1.55
C LYS A 108 8.53 6.01 -1.64
N GLY A 109 7.82 5.68 -2.73
CA GLY A 109 7.12 4.41 -2.88
C GLY A 109 7.63 3.46 -3.98
N PRO A 110 8.94 3.45 -4.37
CA PRO A 110 9.41 2.44 -5.31
C PRO A 110 9.28 1.05 -4.72
N VAL A 111 8.89 0.10 -5.57
CA VAL A 111 8.74 -1.30 -5.19
C VAL A 111 10.04 -2.05 -5.45
N ASN A 112 10.47 -2.88 -4.50
CA ASN A 112 11.65 -3.71 -4.67
C ASN A 112 11.49 -4.64 -5.88
N SER A 113 12.44 -4.63 -6.81
CA SER A 113 12.36 -5.41 -8.05
C SER A 113 12.37 -6.92 -7.82
N LYS A 114 13.04 -7.42 -6.77
CA LYS A 114 12.97 -8.85 -6.42
C LYS A 114 11.55 -9.23 -6.03
N PHE A 115 10.90 -8.44 -5.18
CA PHE A 115 9.51 -8.67 -4.79
C PHE A 115 8.58 -8.71 -6.01
N TYR A 116 8.72 -7.76 -6.94
CA TYR A 116 7.94 -7.75 -8.17
C TYR A 116 8.18 -8.99 -9.03
N ASN A 117 9.44 -9.40 -9.19
CA ASN A 117 9.82 -10.54 -10.02
C ASN A 117 9.39 -11.89 -9.42
N GLU A 118 9.38 -12.01 -8.08
CA GLU A 118 8.89 -13.18 -7.37
C GLU A 118 7.37 -13.35 -7.44
N TRP A 119 6.63 -12.26 -7.65
CA TRP A 119 5.17 -12.28 -7.69
C TRP A 119 4.69 -13.00 -8.95
N PRO A 120 3.87 -14.06 -8.84
CA PRO A 120 3.39 -14.81 -10.00
C PRO A 120 2.65 -13.93 -11.01
N ASN A 121 2.94 -14.10 -12.29
CA ASN A 121 2.36 -13.27 -13.35
C ASN A 121 0.86 -13.53 -13.59
N ASN A 122 0.37 -14.70 -13.19
CA ASN A 122 -1.05 -15.05 -13.26
C ASN A 122 -1.86 -14.52 -12.07
N ASP A 123 -1.23 -13.87 -11.11
CA ASP A 123 -1.92 -13.20 -9.99
C ASP A 123 -2.32 -11.78 -10.41
N LEU A 124 -3.61 -11.54 -10.59
CA LEU A 124 -4.11 -10.24 -11.01
C LEU A 124 -3.74 -9.09 -10.04
N ARG A 125 -3.46 -9.42 -8.77
CA ARG A 125 -3.06 -8.44 -7.77
C ARG A 125 -1.69 -7.85 -8.06
N LYS A 126 -0.81 -8.55 -8.76
CA LYS A 126 0.50 -8.03 -9.18
C LYS A 126 0.33 -6.74 -9.96
N ARG A 127 -0.39 -6.80 -11.08
CA ARG A 127 -0.66 -5.61 -11.90
C ARG A 127 -1.66 -4.67 -11.23
N GLY A 128 -2.57 -5.20 -10.42
CA GLY A 128 -3.51 -4.41 -9.61
C GLY A 128 -2.86 -3.60 -8.50
N SER A 129 -1.66 -3.96 -8.05
CA SER A 129 -0.96 -3.28 -6.95
C SER A 129 0.30 -2.56 -7.37
N VAL A 130 0.92 -2.94 -8.51
CA VAL A 130 2.20 -2.41 -8.96
C VAL A 130 2.06 -1.81 -10.36
N LEU A 131 2.57 -0.61 -10.51
CA LEU A 131 2.78 0.08 -11.77
C LEU A 131 4.20 -0.26 -12.25
N ASP A 132 4.31 -0.88 -13.42
CA ASP A 132 5.56 -1.15 -14.08
C ASP A 132 5.84 -0.06 -15.12
N VAL A 133 6.77 0.82 -14.80
CA VAL A 133 7.19 1.90 -15.72
C VAL A 133 8.50 1.58 -16.42
N SER A 134 9.07 0.41 -16.16
CA SER A 134 10.28 -0.08 -16.84
C SER A 134 9.99 -0.47 -18.29
N ASP A 135 8.75 -0.85 -18.57
CA ASP A 135 8.23 -1.19 -19.88
C ASP A 135 7.08 -0.26 -20.27
N ALA A 136 7.34 0.68 -21.15
CA ALA A 136 6.35 1.64 -21.64
C ALA A 136 5.15 0.98 -22.35
N THR A 137 5.31 -0.25 -22.83
CA THR A 137 4.23 -1.01 -23.48
C THR A 137 3.35 -1.73 -22.48
N HIS A 138 3.85 -2.02 -21.30
CA HIS A 138 3.15 -2.78 -20.26
C HIS A 138 1.93 -2.04 -19.74
N GLU A 139 2.05 -0.77 -19.46
CA GLU A 139 0.94 0.06 -18.99
C GLU A 139 0.14 0.70 -20.15
N GLY A 140 0.61 0.58 -21.40
CA GLY A 140 -0.11 1.00 -22.62
C GLY A 140 -0.30 2.50 -22.76
N GLU A 141 0.08 3.26 -21.77
CA GLU A 141 -0.20 4.68 -21.60
C GLU A 141 1.03 5.55 -21.89
N GLY A 142 2.15 4.90 -22.13
CA GLY A 142 3.44 5.54 -22.33
C GLY A 142 3.53 6.46 -23.56
N SER A 143 2.59 6.36 -24.50
CA SER A 143 2.63 7.17 -25.71
C SER A 143 2.38 8.67 -25.47
N THR A 144 1.69 9.02 -24.39
CA THR A 144 1.42 10.41 -23.97
C THR A 144 2.19 10.80 -22.71
N SER A 145 2.76 9.84 -22.01
CA SER A 145 3.49 10.09 -20.77
C SER A 145 4.84 10.74 -21.02
N LYS A 146 5.15 11.75 -20.21
CA LYS A 146 6.50 12.34 -20.13
C LYS A 146 7.41 11.57 -19.17
N TYR A 147 6.86 10.61 -18.45
CA TYR A 147 7.65 9.79 -17.53
C TYR A 147 8.70 8.97 -18.29
N LYS A 148 9.94 9.08 -17.85
CA LYS A 148 11.05 8.32 -18.42
C LYS A 148 11.77 7.58 -17.29
N TRP A 149 11.63 6.28 -17.29
CA TRP A 149 12.29 5.42 -16.33
C TRP A 149 13.79 5.70 -16.23
N GLY A 150 14.26 5.87 -15.01
CA GLY A 150 15.68 6.08 -14.73
C GLY A 150 16.22 7.43 -15.15
N GLN A 151 15.39 8.41 -15.48
CA GLN A 151 15.82 9.77 -15.75
C GLN A 151 15.66 10.68 -14.53
N ALA A 152 16.13 11.91 -14.63
CA ALA A 152 16.25 12.88 -13.55
C ALA A 152 15.05 12.96 -12.60
N TYR A 153 15.29 13.35 -11.37
CA TYR A 153 14.38 13.65 -10.27
C TYR A 153 13.95 12.47 -9.39
N GLN A 154 14.07 11.21 -9.82
CA GLN A 154 13.73 10.07 -8.97
C GLN A 154 14.90 9.64 -8.08
N TRP A 155 14.57 9.16 -6.88
CA TRP A 155 15.51 8.59 -5.94
C TRP A 155 15.08 7.18 -5.58
N ASN A 156 16.03 6.28 -5.47
CA ASN A 156 15.79 4.85 -5.21
C ASN A 156 14.85 4.20 -6.23
N GLU A 157 14.81 4.71 -7.46
CA GLU A 157 13.90 4.26 -8.48
C GLU A 157 14.27 2.86 -8.97
N THR A 158 13.29 1.97 -8.95
CA THR A 158 13.42 0.55 -9.36
C THR A 158 12.74 0.24 -10.68
N GLY A 159 11.97 1.17 -11.23
CA GLY A 159 11.07 0.96 -12.37
C GLY A 159 9.68 0.46 -11.97
N TYR A 160 9.43 0.27 -10.68
CA TYR A 160 8.17 -0.25 -10.14
C TYR A 160 7.64 0.65 -9.03
N TRP A 161 6.32 0.93 -9.03
CA TRP A 161 5.67 1.80 -8.07
C TRP A 161 4.41 1.18 -7.51
N SER A 162 4.10 1.46 -6.25
CA SER A 162 2.83 1.03 -5.66
C SER A 162 1.65 1.85 -6.19
N LYS A 163 0.58 1.19 -6.63
CA LYS A 163 -0.65 1.84 -7.11
C LYS A 163 -1.65 2.15 -6.00
N LYS A 164 -1.56 1.47 -4.85
CA LYS A 164 -2.64 1.49 -3.85
C LYS A 164 -2.87 2.85 -3.20
N TYR A 165 -1.80 3.58 -2.91
CA TYR A 165 -1.84 4.87 -2.24
C TYR A 165 -1.06 5.94 -3.03
N MET A 166 -1.25 5.96 -4.32
CA MET A 166 -0.64 6.97 -5.20
C MET A 166 -1.66 8.09 -5.48
N PRO A 167 -1.24 9.37 -5.59
CA PRO A 167 -2.14 10.42 -6.05
C PRO A 167 -2.74 10.06 -7.40
N VAL A 168 -4.03 10.33 -7.57
CA VAL A 168 -4.77 10.04 -8.81
C VAL A 168 -5.32 11.32 -9.42
N ASN A 169 -5.05 11.52 -10.69
CA ASN A 169 -5.52 12.64 -11.50
C ASN A 169 -6.50 12.17 -12.56
N VAL A 170 -7.39 13.06 -12.94
CA VAL A 170 -8.40 12.85 -13.98
C VAL A 170 -8.47 14.09 -14.87
N TYR A 171 -9.20 14.02 -15.98
CA TYR A 171 -9.50 15.19 -16.79
C TYR A 171 -10.81 15.85 -16.35
N ASP A 172 -10.83 17.18 -16.27
CA ASP A 172 -12.07 17.96 -16.16
C ASP A 172 -12.78 18.10 -17.51
N ASP A 173 -13.95 18.72 -17.52
CA ASP A 173 -14.75 18.94 -18.75
C ASP A 173 -14.06 19.81 -19.81
N LYS A 174 -12.99 20.52 -19.41
CA LYS A 174 -12.19 21.37 -20.31
C LYS A 174 -10.92 20.65 -20.79
N GLY A 175 -10.68 19.42 -20.34
CA GLY A 175 -9.50 18.64 -20.66
C GLY A 175 -8.26 19.00 -19.82
N ASN A 176 -8.41 19.72 -18.71
CA ASN A 176 -7.31 19.96 -17.79
C ASN A 176 -7.11 18.78 -16.85
N ILE A 177 -5.86 18.52 -16.49
CA ILE A 177 -5.50 17.52 -15.48
C ILE A 177 -5.78 18.09 -14.10
N VAL A 178 -6.63 17.40 -13.35
CA VAL A 178 -7.04 17.80 -11.99
C VAL A 178 -7.06 16.58 -11.07
N SER A 179 -6.96 16.79 -9.76
CA SER A 179 -7.20 15.73 -8.78
C SER A 179 -8.63 15.20 -8.91
N TYR A 180 -8.83 13.89 -8.78
CA TYR A 180 -10.17 13.28 -8.77
C TYR A 180 -11.08 13.91 -7.71
N SER A 181 -10.53 14.34 -6.59
CA SER A 181 -11.29 14.99 -5.50
C SER A 181 -11.90 16.34 -5.93
N SER A 182 -11.24 17.05 -6.86
CA SER A 182 -11.78 18.31 -7.41
C SER A 182 -13.06 18.10 -8.17
N ILE A 183 -13.18 16.97 -8.88
CA ILE A 183 -14.38 16.63 -9.65
C ILE A 183 -15.47 16.03 -8.77
N LEU A 184 -15.13 15.06 -7.92
CA LEU A 184 -16.11 14.31 -7.12
C LEU A 184 -16.71 15.16 -5.99
N TRP A 185 -15.90 16.01 -5.36
CA TRP A 185 -16.29 16.75 -4.15
C TRP A 185 -16.08 18.26 -4.23
N ASN A 186 -15.87 18.79 -5.44
CA ASN A 186 -15.67 20.22 -5.69
C ASN A 186 -14.58 20.84 -4.80
N MET A 187 -13.49 20.14 -4.62
CA MET A 187 -12.34 20.63 -3.86
C MET A 187 -11.41 21.50 -4.73
N PRO A 188 -10.60 22.39 -4.14
CA PRO A 188 -9.53 23.05 -4.87
C PRO A 188 -8.64 22.02 -5.58
N ASN A 189 -8.17 22.37 -6.78
CA ASN A 189 -7.27 21.49 -7.52
C ASN A 189 -5.87 21.50 -6.91
N ASP A 190 -5.61 20.54 -6.05
CA ASP A 190 -4.30 20.30 -5.47
C ASP A 190 -4.01 18.78 -5.52
N PRO A 191 -3.40 18.30 -6.60
CA PRO A 191 -3.17 16.87 -6.81
C PRO A 191 -2.32 16.20 -5.73
N GLN A 192 -1.52 16.95 -4.99
CA GLN A 192 -0.66 16.40 -3.94
C GLN A 192 -1.37 16.26 -2.59
N PHE A 193 -2.25 17.22 -2.26
CA PHE A 193 -2.83 17.32 -0.93
C PHE A 193 -4.33 17.01 -0.87
N ASN A 194 -5.00 16.85 -2.01
CA ASN A 194 -6.45 16.65 -2.08
C ASN A 194 -6.85 15.18 -2.22
N SER A 195 -6.12 14.25 -1.62
CA SER A 195 -6.58 12.87 -1.54
C SER A 195 -7.52 12.69 -0.35
N THR A 196 -8.68 12.09 -0.63
CA THR A 196 -9.69 11.73 0.37
C THR A 196 -9.73 10.21 0.60
N GLN A 197 -8.83 9.48 -0.05
CA GLN A 197 -8.72 8.04 0.16
C GLN A 197 -8.48 7.72 1.63
N ASP A 198 -9.31 6.87 2.20
CA ASP A 198 -9.14 6.38 3.57
C ASP A 198 -7.82 5.61 3.73
N ILE A 199 -7.21 5.72 4.90
CA ILE A 199 -6.07 4.87 5.28
C ILE A 199 -6.63 3.63 5.95
N VAL A 200 -6.75 2.56 5.17
CA VAL A 200 -7.32 1.29 5.65
C VAL A 200 -6.30 0.59 6.55
N LEU A 201 -6.69 0.30 7.79
CA LEU A 201 -5.88 -0.41 8.76
C LEU A 201 -6.25 -1.89 8.84
N ILE A 202 -7.53 -2.22 8.74
CA ILE A 202 -8.03 -3.59 8.71
C ILE A 202 -9.11 -3.70 7.63
N ARG A 203 -8.97 -4.68 6.76
CA ARG A 203 -10.01 -5.05 5.80
C ARG A 203 -10.35 -6.54 5.91
N PHE A 204 -11.48 -6.93 5.36
CA PHE A 204 -12.03 -8.26 5.55
C PHE A 204 -11.10 -9.39 5.05
N ALA A 205 -10.30 -9.14 3.98
CA ALA A 205 -9.28 -10.09 3.55
C ALA A 205 -8.20 -10.33 4.61
N ASP A 206 -7.81 -9.30 5.37
CA ASP A 206 -6.87 -9.45 6.48
C ASP A 206 -7.48 -10.32 7.59
N LEU A 207 -8.74 -10.07 7.97
CA LEU A 207 -9.46 -10.89 8.94
C LEU A 207 -9.56 -12.36 8.51
N LEU A 208 -9.88 -12.62 7.23
CA LEU A 208 -9.88 -13.98 6.68
C LEU A 208 -8.52 -14.67 6.83
N LEU A 209 -7.44 -13.96 6.51
CA LEU A 209 -6.08 -14.52 6.62
C LEU A 209 -5.62 -14.67 8.08
N MET A 210 -6.08 -13.81 9.00
CA MET A 210 -5.92 -14.03 10.45
C MET A 210 -6.65 -15.30 10.89
N GLY A 211 -7.90 -15.50 10.46
CA GLY A 211 -8.67 -16.69 10.73
C GLY A 211 -8.01 -17.97 10.20
N ALA A 212 -7.44 -17.89 8.98
CA ALA A 212 -6.67 -18.99 8.41
C ALA A 212 -5.42 -19.31 9.25
N GLU A 213 -4.69 -18.29 9.71
CA GLU A 213 -3.48 -18.45 10.52
C GLU A 213 -3.76 -19.03 11.92
N LEU A 214 -4.90 -18.71 12.49
CA LEU A 214 -5.35 -19.31 13.75
C LEU A 214 -5.56 -20.82 13.64
N GLY A 215 -5.78 -21.38 12.46
CA GLY A 215 -5.82 -22.81 12.22
C GLY A 215 -7.07 -23.48 12.79
N GLY A 216 -8.21 -22.80 12.86
CA GLY A 216 -9.51 -23.38 13.16
C GLY A 216 -10.04 -24.27 12.03
N SER A 217 -11.19 -24.90 12.23
CA SER A 217 -11.81 -25.82 11.24
C SER A 217 -12.11 -25.16 9.89
N LYS A 218 -12.25 -23.82 9.86
CA LYS A 218 -12.52 -23.02 8.64
C LYS A 218 -11.26 -22.40 8.02
N ALA A 219 -10.07 -22.70 8.53
CA ALA A 219 -8.83 -22.08 8.05
C ALA A 219 -8.63 -22.21 6.55
N GLN A 220 -8.90 -23.39 5.98
CA GLN A 220 -8.79 -23.62 4.54
C GLN A 220 -9.84 -22.83 3.75
N GLU A 221 -11.07 -22.77 4.24
CA GLU A 221 -12.15 -22.00 3.62
C GLU A 221 -11.78 -20.51 3.53
N TYR A 222 -11.24 -19.93 4.60
CA TYR A 222 -10.83 -18.53 4.65
C TYR A 222 -9.71 -18.20 3.68
N MET A 223 -8.70 -19.07 3.62
CA MET A 223 -7.62 -18.96 2.64
C MET A 223 -8.16 -19.03 1.21
N ASP A 224 -9.04 -19.97 0.94
CA ASP A 224 -9.62 -20.19 -0.39
C ASP A 224 -10.51 -19.03 -0.84
N ARG A 225 -11.23 -18.36 0.06
CA ARG A 225 -12.03 -17.17 -0.27
C ARG A 225 -11.15 -16.06 -0.84
N VAL A 226 -10.01 -15.78 -0.22
CA VAL A 226 -9.07 -14.74 -0.68
C VAL A 226 -8.51 -15.10 -2.05
N ARG A 227 -8.08 -16.36 -2.24
CA ARG A 227 -7.49 -16.82 -3.49
C ARG A 227 -8.50 -16.88 -4.64
N LYS A 228 -9.70 -17.36 -4.37
CA LYS A 228 -10.78 -17.47 -5.35
C LYS A 228 -11.18 -16.10 -5.94
N ARG A 229 -11.16 -15.05 -5.12
CA ARG A 229 -11.46 -13.69 -5.60
C ARG A 229 -10.57 -13.25 -6.76
N VAL A 230 -9.36 -13.78 -6.82
CA VAL A 230 -8.34 -13.43 -7.82
C VAL A 230 -8.01 -14.58 -8.75
N ASP A 231 -8.94 -15.53 -8.90
CA ASP A 231 -8.86 -16.70 -9.78
C ASP A 231 -7.62 -17.59 -9.57
N LEU A 232 -7.09 -17.60 -8.34
CA LEU A 232 -5.97 -18.46 -8.00
C LEU A 232 -6.47 -19.81 -7.45
N PRO A 233 -5.79 -20.93 -7.79
CA PRO A 233 -6.15 -22.24 -7.28
C PRO A 233 -5.95 -22.33 -5.77
N SER A 234 -6.73 -23.21 -5.12
CA SER A 234 -6.55 -23.54 -3.71
C SER A 234 -5.14 -24.07 -3.45
N VAL A 235 -4.59 -23.70 -2.30
CA VAL A 235 -3.35 -24.27 -1.74
C VAL A 235 -3.60 -24.57 -0.25
N PRO A 236 -2.90 -25.57 0.34
CA PRO A 236 -3.09 -25.87 1.75
C PRO A 236 -2.87 -24.66 2.64
N ALA A 237 -3.73 -24.44 3.63
CA ALA A 237 -3.64 -23.34 4.60
C ALA A 237 -2.52 -23.58 5.64
N THR A 238 -1.30 -23.82 5.17
CA THR A 238 -0.10 -23.88 6.01
C THR A 238 0.37 -22.47 6.35
N LEU A 239 1.09 -22.32 7.46
CA LEU A 239 1.64 -21.01 7.85
C LEU A 239 2.48 -20.39 6.73
N GLU A 240 3.27 -21.17 6.01
CA GLU A 240 4.10 -20.69 4.89
C GLU A 240 3.22 -20.13 3.76
N ASN A 241 2.19 -20.87 3.35
CA ASN A 241 1.27 -20.41 2.30
C ASN A 241 0.47 -19.18 2.74
N ILE A 242 0.08 -19.10 4.02
CA ILE A 242 -0.59 -17.92 4.58
C ILE A 242 0.33 -16.70 4.61
N LYS A 243 1.60 -16.87 5.00
CA LYS A 243 2.63 -15.82 4.93
C LYS A 243 2.80 -15.28 3.51
N ASN A 244 2.80 -16.17 2.52
CA ASN A 244 2.87 -15.80 1.11
C ASN A 244 1.60 -15.12 0.61
N GLU A 245 0.42 -15.61 1.00
CA GLU A 245 -0.84 -14.98 0.63
C GLU A 245 -0.95 -13.58 1.21
N ARG A 246 -0.64 -13.39 2.51
CA ARG A 246 -0.58 -12.07 3.14
C ARG A 246 0.43 -11.14 2.46
N LYS A 247 1.58 -11.67 2.04
CA LYS A 247 2.63 -10.92 1.33
C LYS A 247 2.10 -10.23 0.06
N TYR A 248 1.24 -10.91 -0.70
CA TYR A 248 0.69 -10.38 -1.94
C TYR A 248 -0.63 -9.64 -1.74
N GLU A 249 -1.52 -10.19 -0.93
CA GLU A 249 -2.83 -9.60 -0.68
C GLU A 249 -2.73 -8.22 -0.02
N LEU A 250 -1.92 -8.12 1.02
CA LEU A 250 -1.76 -6.93 1.85
C LEU A 250 -0.52 -6.09 1.48
N ALA A 251 0.07 -6.33 0.30
CA ALA A 251 1.21 -5.57 -0.16
C ALA A 251 0.91 -4.06 -0.15
N PHE A 252 1.84 -3.27 0.38
CA PHE A 252 1.80 -1.79 0.43
C PHE A 252 0.71 -1.18 1.33
N GLU A 253 0.10 -1.99 2.22
CA GLU A 253 -0.93 -1.53 3.16
C GLU A 253 -0.39 -1.28 4.58
N GLY A 254 0.93 -1.27 4.75
CA GLY A 254 1.58 -0.94 6.03
C GLY A 254 1.72 -2.10 7.01
N ILE A 255 1.07 -3.25 6.76
CA ILE A 255 1.02 -4.37 7.71
C ILE A 255 2.26 -5.27 7.67
N ARG A 256 3.00 -5.32 6.55
CA ARG A 256 4.06 -6.29 6.31
C ARG A 256 5.16 -6.30 7.38
N TRP A 257 5.54 -5.12 7.90
CA TRP A 257 6.57 -5.04 8.92
C TRP A 257 6.16 -5.74 10.22
N LEU A 258 4.92 -5.54 10.62
CA LEU A 258 4.35 -6.20 11.80
C LEU A 258 4.29 -7.72 11.61
N ASP A 259 3.91 -8.17 10.43
CA ASP A 259 3.86 -9.60 10.09
C ASP A 259 5.24 -10.26 10.19
N VAL A 260 6.27 -9.69 9.58
CA VAL A 260 7.61 -10.30 9.61
C VAL A 260 8.26 -10.24 10.99
N LEU A 261 7.93 -9.24 11.80
CA LEU A 261 8.38 -9.17 13.20
C LEU A 261 7.75 -10.29 14.04
N ARG A 262 6.42 -10.43 14.00
CA ARG A 262 5.72 -11.43 14.82
C ARG A 262 6.02 -12.87 14.43
N TRP A 263 6.44 -13.10 13.17
CA TRP A 263 6.89 -14.42 12.69
C TRP A 263 8.36 -14.69 12.92
N GLY A 264 9.14 -13.71 13.36
CA GLY A 264 10.61 -13.83 13.48
C GLY A 264 11.35 -13.80 12.14
N ASP A 265 10.70 -13.35 11.06
CA ASP A 265 11.25 -13.35 9.71
C ASP A 265 11.89 -11.99 9.32
N ALA A 266 11.95 -11.03 10.24
CA ALA A 266 12.36 -9.66 9.91
C ALA A 266 13.79 -9.58 9.36
N GLU A 267 14.75 -10.26 9.98
CA GLU A 267 16.14 -10.25 9.53
C GLU A 267 16.30 -10.85 8.13
N SER A 268 15.73 -12.04 7.90
CA SER A 268 15.81 -12.71 6.61
C SER A 268 15.11 -11.90 5.52
N THR A 269 13.98 -11.28 5.83
CA THR A 269 13.23 -10.42 4.91
C THR A 269 14.03 -9.18 4.52
N VAL A 270 14.59 -8.46 5.50
CA VAL A 270 15.40 -7.25 5.24
C VAL A 270 16.65 -7.58 4.45
N ASN A 271 17.37 -8.63 4.84
CA ASN A 271 18.58 -9.05 4.13
C ASN A 271 18.27 -9.52 2.70
N GLY A 272 17.13 -10.16 2.48
CA GLY A 272 16.64 -10.57 1.16
C GLY A 272 16.39 -9.43 0.19
N MET A 273 16.10 -8.22 0.69
CA MET A 273 15.85 -7.03 -0.14
C MET A 273 17.11 -6.44 -0.78
N ASN A 274 18.28 -6.81 -0.30
CA ASN A 274 19.57 -6.27 -0.76
C ASN A 274 19.93 -6.67 -2.19
N GLY A 275 20.82 -5.88 -2.81
CA GLY A 275 21.50 -6.22 -4.07
C GLY A 275 20.71 -5.93 -5.33
N ILE A 276 19.55 -5.26 -5.23
CA ILE A 276 18.87 -4.76 -6.42
C ILE A 276 19.56 -3.50 -6.96
N THR A 277 19.55 -3.35 -8.28
CA THR A 277 19.95 -2.10 -8.91
C THR A 277 18.79 -1.12 -8.88
N LEU A 278 19.09 0.09 -8.47
CA LEU A 278 18.15 1.21 -8.51
C LEU A 278 18.83 2.43 -9.12
N LYS A 279 18.03 3.45 -9.40
CA LYS A 279 18.55 4.71 -9.95
C LYS A 279 18.28 5.87 -9.01
N ASN A 280 19.34 6.66 -8.80
CA ASN A 280 19.28 7.94 -8.10
C ASN A 280 19.63 9.02 -9.12
N ASN A 281 18.65 9.84 -9.49
CA ASN A 281 18.86 10.92 -10.46
C ASN A 281 19.63 10.47 -11.71
N SER A 282 19.19 9.39 -12.34
CA SER A 282 19.76 8.73 -13.52
C SER A 282 21.01 7.86 -13.27
N GLN A 283 21.62 7.92 -12.11
CA GLN A 283 22.82 7.14 -11.82
C GLN A 283 22.44 5.80 -11.16
N ASN A 284 23.12 4.74 -11.58
CA ASN A 284 22.94 3.44 -10.97
C ASN A 284 23.48 3.42 -9.54
N ALA A 285 22.73 2.80 -8.65
CA ALA A 285 23.14 2.50 -7.28
C ALA A 285 22.69 1.08 -6.91
N THR A 286 23.27 0.52 -5.88
CA THR A 286 22.87 -0.78 -5.34
C THR A 286 22.15 -0.56 -4.01
N TYR A 287 20.94 -1.10 -3.89
CA TYR A 287 20.20 -1.04 -2.63
C TYR A 287 20.90 -1.87 -1.56
N LYS A 288 21.17 -1.26 -0.42
CA LYS A 288 21.78 -1.89 0.74
C LYS A 288 20.99 -1.48 1.98
N ILE A 289 20.54 -2.46 2.74
CA ILE A 289 19.90 -2.28 4.03
C ILE A 289 20.40 -3.37 4.97
N LYS A 290 20.46 -3.08 6.25
CA LYS A 290 20.88 -4.02 7.29
C LYS A 290 19.81 -4.06 8.38
N PHE A 291 19.39 -5.26 8.74
CA PHE A 291 18.61 -5.45 9.96
C PHE A 291 19.51 -5.30 11.17
N ARG A 292 18.99 -4.70 12.22
CA ARG A 292 19.68 -4.51 13.52
C ARG A 292 18.99 -5.39 14.57
N PRO A 293 19.45 -6.63 14.80
CA PRO A 293 18.80 -7.58 15.72
C PRO A 293 18.64 -7.04 17.13
N GLU A 294 19.61 -6.24 17.57
CA GLU A 294 19.65 -5.61 18.89
C GLU A 294 18.48 -4.66 19.17
N THR A 295 17.82 -4.16 18.11
CA THR A 295 16.66 -3.27 18.24
C THR A 295 15.34 -4.03 18.34
N GLY A 296 15.36 -5.34 18.09
CA GLY A 296 14.13 -6.15 17.94
C GLY A 296 13.25 -5.70 16.77
N GLY A 297 13.77 -4.87 15.85
CA GLY A 297 13.02 -4.28 14.75
C GLY A 297 12.21 -3.02 15.11
N PHE A 298 12.35 -2.54 16.34
CA PHE A 298 11.73 -1.28 16.75
C PHE A 298 12.57 -0.08 16.30
N LEU A 299 11.88 1.03 16.00
CA LEU A 299 12.51 2.29 15.67
C LEU A 299 13.01 3.01 16.93
N PRO A 300 13.93 3.97 16.79
CA PRO A 300 14.34 4.80 17.92
C PRO A 300 13.20 5.70 18.36
N ILE A 301 13.10 5.93 19.67
CA ILE A 301 12.24 6.97 20.23
C ILE A 301 12.91 8.33 19.94
N PRO A 302 12.16 9.32 19.38
CA PRO A 302 12.72 10.65 19.16
C PRO A 302 13.30 11.25 20.45
N GLU A 303 14.48 11.84 20.37
CA GLU A 303 15.18 12.41 21.55
C GLU A 303 14.32 13.48 22.25
N ALA A 304 13.54 14.24 21.49
CA ALA A 304 12.61 15.23 22.03
C ALA A 304 11.59 14.59 23.00
N GLU A 305 11.07 13.41 22.65
CA GLU A 305 10.11 12.68 23.48
C GLU A 305 10.76 12.13 24.75
N ILE A 306 11.99 11.63 24.63
CA ILE A 306 12.78 11.19 25.80
C ILE A 306 13.00 12.37 26.75
N THR A 307 13.43 13.51 26.23
CA THR A 307 13.65 14.71 27.02
C THR A 307 12.36 15.21 27.69
N LEU A 308 11.26 15.30 26.95
CA LEU A 308 9.97 15.72 27.47
C LEU A 308 9.42 14.79 28.55
N SER A 309 9.78 13.52 28.52
CA SER A 309 9.35 12.53 29.53
C SER A 309 9.99 12.70 30.89
N ASN A 310 10.96 13.60 31.06
CA ASN A 310 11.75 13.79 32.29
C ASN A 310 12.40 12.47 32.78
N GLY A 311 12.91 11.65 31.90
CA GLY A 311 13.62 10.42 32.22
C GLY A 311 12.72 9.18 32.43
N VAL A 312 11.41 9.29 32.16
CA VAL A 312 10.50 8.13 32.20
C VAL A 312 10.69 7.24 30.98
N LEU A 313 10.89 7.83 29.80
CA LEU A 313 11.21 7.09 28.58
C LEU A 313 12.72 6.87 28.46
N THR A 314 13.10 5.65 28.11
CA THR A 314 14.47 5.30 27.74
C THR A 314 14.50 4.88 26.29
N GLN A 315 15.63 5.10 25.63
CA GLN A 315 15.79 4.74 24.23
C GLN A 315 15.55 3.24 23.99
N THR A 316 14.94 2.92 22.85
CA THR A 316 14.82 1.53 22.39
C THR A 316 16.19 0.86 22.42
N PRO A 317 16.32 -0.35 23.01
CA PRO A 317 17.59 -1.09 23.01
C PRO A 317 18.21 -1.19 21.61
N GLY A 318 19.54 -1.12 21.54
CA GLY A 318 20.25 -1.14 20.26
C GLY A 318 20.33 0.19 19.50
N TRP A 319 19.61 1.21 19.95
CA TRP A 319 19.74 2.59 19.47
C TRP A 319 20.49 3.42 20.51
N ASN A 320 21.39 4.29 20.03
CA ASN A 320 21.99 5.33 20.86
C ASN A 320 21.60 6.72 20.34
N THR A 321 21.87 7.76 21.10
CA THR A 321 21.51 9.15 20.73
C THR A 321 22.14 9.60 19.42
N ASN A 322 23.26 9.04 19.02
CA ASN A 322 23.93 9.37 17.75
C ASN A 322 23.33 8.64 16.56
N ASP A 323 22.73 7.46 16.78
CA ASP A 323 22.10 6.68 15.70
C ASP A 323 20.82 7.33 15.16
N ALA A 324 20.15 8.14 15.97
CA ALA A 324 18.97 8.90 15.55
C ALA A 324 19.28 9.97 14.49
N MET A 325 20.55 10.23 14.23
CA MET A 325 21.05 11.16 13.23
C MET A 325 21.68 10.47 12.01
N LEU A 326 21.49 9.16 11.83
CA LEU A 326 22.05 8.47 10.66
C LEU A 326 21.49 9.10 9.39
N GLN A 327 22.37 9.78 8.69
CA GLN A 327 22.11 10.30 7.36
C GLN A 327 21.79 9.12 6.42
N PRO A 328 20.79 9.24 5.55
CA PRO A 328 20.56 8.21 4.54
C PRO A 328 21.78 8.15 3.63
N GLY A 329 22.58 7.10 3.72
CA GLY A 329 23.65 6.88 2.76
C GLY A 329 25.03 6.52 3.29
N GLU A 330 25.23 6.29 4.61
CA GLU A 330 26.45 5.67 5.12
C GLU A 330 26.33 4.16 5.35
#